data_e0d86ee5d07f5b7d97a0f8635a5d34ca
#
_entry.id   e0d86ee5d07f5b7d97a0f8635a5d34ca
#
_cell.length_a   1.000
_cell.length_b   1.000
_cell.length_c   1.000
_cell.angle_alpha   90.00
_cell.angle_beta   90.00
_cell.angle_gamma   90.00
#
_symmetry.space_group_name_H-M   'P 1'
#
loop_
_entity.id
_entity.type
_entity.pdbx_description
1 polymer ?
#
loop_
_entity_poly.entity_id
_entity_poly.type
_entity_poly.pdbx_seq_one_letter_code
_entity_poly.pdbx_strand_id
1 'polypeptide(L)'
;MQILVFIILCIIWGTTWLAIKISLTGIPPFLGAALRFMVASLLLLIYARVTRASLKMSGSDFRNVFLSAILLYPIDYGLIYWSEQHLSAGVTAIFFATFPLFMSIFSNFVFKNEIFSKWKFSGVVVGLSGVVLIFYDQLLLTNYEFMVIIAIIAVIVSAAAAATSTLIVKKHLHHVPTAPLTLHQMLWGLIFLFIISLFMGETTDITINLKVVGAVLYLGAFGSAVAFVMYYWLLKRLSAISISFIIYITPIVAIIADWLVFGETIALKTFIGMLLIFAGIALSQKGMIKRKRTVQVVD
;
A
#
# COMPACT_ATOMS: atom_id res chain seq x y z
N MET A 1 -17.96 7.71 9.35
CA MET A 1 -17.73 6.54 8.47
C MET A 1 -16.35 6.57 7.79
N GLN A 2 -15.92 7.66 7.11
CA GLN A 2 -14.60 7.72 6.44
C GLN A 2 -13.42 7.50 7.40
N ILE A 3 -13.41 8.13 8.57
CA ILE A 3 -12.36 7.98 9.59
C ILE A 3 -12.29 6.54 10.09
N LEU A 4 -13.42 5.91 10.36
CA LEU A 4 -13.46 4.51 10.83
C LEU A 4 -12.87 3.56 9.76
N VAL A 5 -13.27 3.71 8.49
CA VAL A 5 -12.74 2.92 7.38
C VAL A 5 -11.23 3.15 7.22
N PHE A 6 -10.77 4.39 7.39
CA PHE A 6 -9.34 4.73 7.35
C PHE A 6 -8.56 4.04 8.47
N ILE A 7 -9.07 4.07 9.71
CA ILE A 7 -8.43 3.42 10.86
C ILE A 7 -8.38 1.89 10.67
N ILE A 8 -9.50 1.26 10.26
CA ILE A 8 -9.53 -0.18 9.98
C ILE A 8 -8.51 -0.55 8.91
N LEU A 9 -8.39 0.25 7.85
CA LEU A 9 -7.43 0.02 6.78
C LEU A 9 -5.98 0.14 7.27
N CYS A 10 -5.70 1.12 8.15
CA CYS A 10 -4.38 1.24 8.78
C CYS A 10 -4.04 0.02 9.63
N ILE A 11 -5.00 -0.52 10.40
CA ILE A 11 -4.82 -1.73 11.22
C ILE A 11 -4.53 -2.93 10.32
N ILE A 12 -5.34 -3.13 9.28
CA ILE A 12 -5.14 -4.26 8.36
C ILE A 12 -3.76 -4.16 7.69
N TRP A 13 -3.43 -3.04 7.05
CA TRP A 13 -2.16 -2.91 6.34
C TRP A 13 -0.94 -2.82 7.27
N GLY A 14 -1.11 -2.35 8.51
CA GLY A 14 -0.05 -2.35 9.51
C GLY A 14 0.45 -3.75 9.87
N THR A 15 -0.42 -4.76 9.77
CA THR A 15 -0.08 -6.16 10.07
C THR A 15 0.31 -6.97 8.83
N THR A 16 0.15 -6.43 7.60
CA THR A 16 0.45 -7.19 6.37
C THR A 16 1.93 -7.41 6.13
N TRP A 17 2.81 -6.51 6.55
CA TRP A 17 4.27 -6.68 6.41
C TRP A 17 4.76 -7.95 7.11
N LEU A 18 4.34 -8.15 8.35
CA LEU A 18 4.64 -9.37 9.11
C LEU A 18 4.05 -10.61 8.43
N ALA A 19 2.81 -10.53 7.96
CA ALA A 19 2.17 -11.65 7.28
C ALA A 19 2.87 -12.02 5.96
N ILE A 20 3.40 -11.05 5.19
CA ILE A 20 4.24 -11.30 4.01
C ILE A 20 5.49 -12.06 4.45
N LYS A 21 6.20 -11.58 5.48
CA LYS A 21 7.41 -12.23 5.99
C LYS A 21 7.15 -13.68 6.42
N ILE A 22 6.03 -13.94 7.09
CA ILE A 22 5.61 -15.30 7.47
C ILE A 22 5.34 -16.15 6.21
N SER A 23 4.67 -15.61 5.19
CA SER A 23 4.39 -16.36 3.96
C SER A 23 5.68 -16.77 3.23
N LEU A 24 6.69 -15.90 3.24
CA LEU A 24 8.00 -16.12 2.62
C LEU A 24 8.84 -17.21 3.31
N THR A 25 8.48 -17.64 4.52
CA THR A 25 9.16 -18.78 5.17
C THR A 25 8.85 -20.13 4.52
N GLY A 26 7.85 -20.19 3.65
CA GLY A 26 7.47 -21.45 3.01
C GLY A 26 6.99 -21.32 1.56
N ILE A 27 6.81 -20.12 1.04
CA ILE A 27 6.37 -19.89 -0.35
C ILE A 27 7.26 -18.82 -0.98
N PRO A 28 7.82 -19.08 -2.17
CA PRO A 28 8.59 -18.09 -2.91
C PRO A 28 7.81 -16.80 -3.22
N PRO A 29 8.49 -15.66 -3.44
CA PRO A 29 7.89 -14.34 -3.42
C PRO A 29 6.77 -14.14 -4.45
N PHE A 30 7.00 -14.41 -5.72
CA PHE A 30 6.00 -14.16 -6.76
C PHE A 30 4.84 -15.16 -6.67
N LEU A 31 5.10 -16.41 -6.29
CA LEU A 31 4.06 -17.39 -6.02
C LEU A 31 3.22 -16.99 -4.81
N GLY A 32 3.85 -16.55 -3.71
CA GLY A 32 3.16 -16.09 -2.52
C GLY A 32 2.23 -14.91 -2.80
N ALA A 33 2.71 -13.93 -3.57
CA ALA A 33 1.89 -12.81 -4.04
C ALA A 33 0.75 -13.28 -4.96
N ALA A 34 1.00 -14.21 -5.89
CA ALA A 34 -0.03 -14.76 -6.77
C ALA A 34 -1.14 -15.49 -5.97
N LEU A 35 -0.75 -16.34 -5.02
CA LEU A 35 -1.71 -17.07 -4.16
C LEU A 35 -2.54 -16.10 -3.29
N ARG A 36 -1.93 -15.05 -2.75
CA ARG A 36 -2.64 -13.97 -2.05
C ARG A 36 -3.75 -13.38 -2.93
N PHE A 37 -3.44 -13.01 -4.18
CA PHE A 37 -4.42 -12.40 -5.08
C PHE A 37 -5.39 -13.42 -5.67
N MET A 38 -5.05 -14.70 -5.72
CA MET A 38 -5.98 -15.77 -6.02
C MET A 38 -7.09 -15.85 -4.96
N VAL A 39 -6.72 -15.92 -3.68
CA VAL A 39 -7.68 -15.91 -2.56
C VAL A 39 -8.56 -14.65 -2.60
N ALA A 40 -7.96 -13.48 -2.81
CA ALA A 40 -8.69 -12.23 -2.89
C ALA A 40 -9.68 -12.20 -4.06
N SER A 41 -9.26 -12.64 -5.24
CA SER A 41 -10.10 -12.70 -6.44
C SER A 41 -11.28 -13.65 -6.27
N LEU A 42 -11.06 -14.82 -5.65
CA LEU A 42 -12.13 -15.77 -5.34
C LEU A 42 -13.18 -15.17 -4.41
N LEU A 43 -12.75 -14.50 -3.34
CA LEU A 43 -13.67 -13.83 -2.40
C LEU A 43 -14.47 -12.71 -3.07
N LEU A 44 -13.81 -11.89 -3.88
CA LEU A 44 -14.48 -10.81 -4.62
C LEU A 44 -15.45 -11.36 -5.70
N LEU A 45 -15.11 -12.48 -6.33
CA LEU A 45 -15.97 -13.15 -7.28
C LEU A 45 -17.24 -13.72 -6.61
N ILE A 46 -17.06 -14.36 -5.45
CA ILE A 46 -18.19 -14.83 -4.62
C ILE A 46 -19.06 -13.64 -4.21
N TYR A 47 -18.45 -12.57 -3.70
CA TYR A 47 -19.16 -11.35 -3.34
C TYR A 47 -19.97 -10.79 -4.53
N ALA A 48 -19.34 -10.66 -5.70
CA ALA A 48 -20.00 -10.15 -6.89
C ALA A 48 -21.19 -11.00 -7.33
N ARG A 49 -21.08 -12.34 -7.22
CA ARG A 49 -22.18 -13.26 -7.52
C ARG A 49 -23.33 -13.16 -6.53
N VAL A 50 -23.02 -13.11 -5.23
CA VAL A 50 -24.05 -13.01 -4.18
C VAL A 50 -24.81 -11.68 -4.27
N THR A 51 -24.09 -10.59 -4.51
CA THR A 51 -24.69 -9.24 -4.62
C THR A 51 -25.23 -8.94 -6.02
N ARG A 52 -25.08 -9.86 -6.98
CA ARG A 52 -25.42 -9.66 -8.41
C ARG A 52 -24.78 -8.40 -8.99
N ALA A 53 -23.58 -8.04 -8.50
CA ALA A 53 -22.86 -6.87 -9.00
C ALA A 53 -22.43 -7.09 -10.45
N SER A 54 -22.65 -6.07 -11.30
CA SER A 54 -22.20 -6.14 -12.69
C SER A 54 -20.66 -6.08 -12.74
N LEU A 55 -20.05 -7.05 -13.43
CA LEU A 55 -18.61 -7.08 -13.70
C LEU A 55 -18.26 -6.49 -15.05
N LYS A 56 -19.26 -5.98 -15.81
CA LYS A 56 -19.02 -5.38 -17.12
C LYS A 56 -18.28 -4.06 -17.00
N MET A 57 -17.30 -3.85 -17.88
CA MET A 57 -16.53 -2.61 -18.01
C MET A 57 -16.52 -2.15 -19.45
N SER A 58 -16.41 -0.82 -19.65
CA SER A 58 -16.15 -0.27 -20.98
C SER A 58 -14.72 -0.63 -21.45
N GLY A 59 -14.45 -0.60 -22.76
CA GLY A 59 -13.10 -0.88 -23.26
C GLY A 59 -12.04 0.10 -22.76
N SER A 60 -12.40 1.37 -22.55
CA SER A 60 -11.51 2.38 -21.98
C SER A 60 -11.21 2.11 -20.50
N ASP A 61 -12.22 1.70 -19.72
CA ASP A 61 -12.04 1.34 -18.32
C ASP A 61 -11.17 0.10 -18.18
N PHE A 62 -11.42 -0.91 -19.02
CA PHE A 62 -10.62 -2.14 -19.03
C PHE A 62 -9.14 -1.87 -19.27
N ARG A 63 -8.80 -0.99 -20.26
CA ARG A 63 -7.43 -0.57 -20.51
C ARG A 63 -6.80 0.12 -19.30
N ASN A 64 -7.51 1.03 -18.65
CA ASN A 64 -7.00 1.74 -17.47
C ASN A 64 -6.87 0.82 -16.26
N VAL A 65 -7.78 -0.13 -16.09
CA VAL A 65 -7.68 -1.21 -15.08
C VAL A 65 -6.44 -2.05 -15.34
N PHE A 66 -6.21 -2.49 -16.58
CA PHE A 66 -5.05 -3.28 -16.97
C PHE A 66 -3.73 -2.54 -16.69
N LEU A 67 -3.61 -1.26 -17.12
CA LEU A 67 -2.41 -0.46 -16.86
C LEU A 67 -2.16 -0.26 -15.36
N SER A 68 -3.20 0.05 -14.60
CA SER A 68 -3.09 0.22 -13.15
C SER A 68 -2.76 -1.11 -12.44
N ALA A 69 -3.25 -2.24 -12.96
CA ALA A 69 -2.96 -3.56 -12.43
C ALA A 69 -1.50 -3.97 -12.63
N ILE A 70 -0.92 -3.73 -13.81
CA ILE A 70 0.51 -4.00 -14.05
C ILE A 70 1.39 -3.21 -13.09
N LEU A 71 1.09 -1.93 -12.87
CA LEU A 71 1.86 -1.09 -11.96
C LEU A 71 1.73 -1.56 -10.50
N LEU A 72 0.52 -1.94 -10.08
CA LEU A 72 0.24 -2.24 -8.68
C LEU A 72 0.64 -3.67 -8.30
N TYR A 73 0.41 -4.68 -9.16
CA TYR A 73 0.59 -6.07 -8.73
C TYR A 73 1.95 -6.64 -9.11
N PRO A 74 2.32 -6.82 -10.39
CA PRO A 74 3.62 -7.40 -10.71
C PRO A 74 4.78 -6.45 -10.38
N ILE A 75 4.63 -5.13 -10.58
CA ILE A 75 5.72 -4.19 -10.28
C ILE A 75 5.76 -3.88 -8.79
N ASP A 76 4.69 -3.35 -8.19
CA ASP A 76 4.74 -2.98 -6.78
C ASP A 76 4.80 -4.22 -5.87
N TYR A 77 3.75 -5.05 -5.84
CA TYR A 77 3.75 -6.22 -4.94
C TYR A 77 4.83 -7.24 -5.28
N GLY A 78 5.14 -7.46 -6.57
CA GLY A 78 6.21 -8.36 -6.97
C GLY A 78 7.56 -7.90 -6.42
N LEU A 79 7.90 -6.61 -6.56
CA LEU A 79 9.14 -6.05 -6.03
C LEU A 79 9.16 -6.03 -4.50
N ILE A 80 8.04 -5.75 -3.82
CA ILE A 80 7.95 -5.82 -2.35
C ILE A 80 8.25 -7.24 -1.87
N TYR A 81 7.54 -8.25 -2.38
CA TYR A 81 7.75 -9.64 -1.96
C TYR A 81 9.16 -10.13 -2.23
N TRP A 82 9.73 -9.76 -3.38
CA TRP A 82 11.12 -10.07 -3.69
C TRP A 82 12.09 -9.35 -2.73
N SER A 83 11.86 -8.07 -2.45
CA SER A 83 12.73 -7.28 -1.57
C SER A 83 12.72 -7.76 -0.13
N GLU A 84 11.58 -8.26 0.37
CA GLU A 84 11.47 -8.80 1.73
C GLU A 84 12.25 -10.11 1.94
N GLN A 85 12.78 -10.73 0.90
CA GLN A 85 13.78 -11.79 1.06
C GLN A 85 15.12 -11.24 1.57
N HIS A 86 15.47 -10.00 1.20
CA HIS A 86 16.75 -9.36 1.49
C HIS A 86 16.66 -8.28 2.57
N LEU A 87 15.47 -7.76 2.85
CA LEU A 87 15.21 -6.68 3.82
C LEU A 87 14.33 -7.19 4.96
N SER A 88 14.47 -6.56 6.12
CA SER A 88 13.45 -6.70 7.17
C SER A 88 12.17 -5.98 6.79
N ALA A 89 11.03 -6.43 7.32
CA ALA A 89 9.73 -5.79 7.10
C ALA A 89 9.76 -4.28 7.47
N GLY A 90 10.46 -3.92 8.55
CA GLY A 90 10.62 -2.53 8.98
C GLY A 90 11.40 -1.69 7.98
N VAL A 91 12.53 -2.19 7.45
CA VAL A 91 13.34 -1.49 6.43
C VAL A 91 12.56 -1.34 5.14
N THR A 92 11.83 -2.38 4.71
CA THR A 92 10.93 -2.31 3.55
C THR A 92 9.86 -1.22 3.75
N ALA A 93 9.23 -1.18 4.93
CA ALA A 93 8.23 -0.16 5.25
C ALA A 93 8.78 1.27 5.22
N ILE A 94 10.05 1.51 5.65
CA ILE A 94 10.70 2.84 5.56
C ILE A 94 10.80 3.30 4.11
N PHE A 95 11.36 2.46 3.23
CA PHE A 95 11.55 2.85 1.83
C PHE A 95 10.23 2.93 1.08
N PHE A 96 9.26 2.09 1.41
CA PHE A 96 7.89 2.21 0.89
C PHE A 96 7.17 3.47 1.39
N ALA A 97 7.56 4.02 2.54
CA ALA A 97 7.04 5.30 3.02
C ALA A 97 7.41 6.52 2.13
N THR A 98 8.17 6.31 1.07
CA THR A 98 8.31 7.30 -0.04
C THR A 98 7.05 7.39 -0.92
N PHE A 99 6.10 6.47 -0.81
CA PHE A 99 4.83 6.48 -1.56
C PHE A 99 4.06 7.81 -1.46
N PRO A 100 3.82 8.43 -0.27
CA PRO A 100 3.18 9.74 -0.19
C PRO A 100 3.98 10.87 -0.85
N LEU A 101 5.32 10.75 -0.93
CA LEU A 101 6.15 11.69 -1.66
C LEU A 101 5.87 11.60 -3.16
N PHE A 102 5.87 10.38 -3.74
CA PHE A 102 5.51 10.18 -5.14
C PHE A 102 4.06 10.60 -5.42
N MET A 103 3.11 10.29 -4.52
CA MET A 103 1.75 10.77 -4.62
C MET A 103 1.66 12.30 -4.69
N SER A 104 2.46 13.01 -3.86
CA SER A 104 2.49 14.47 -3.86
C SER A 104 3.10 15.06 -5.14
N ILE A 105 4.16 14.44 -5.66
CA ILE A 105 4.83 14.89 -6.88
C ILE A 105 3.97 14.59 -8.11
N PHE A 106 3.54 13.34 -8.29
CA PHE A 106 2.85 12.89 -9.49
C PHE A 106 1.42 13.45 -9.60
N SER A 107 0.73 13.71 -8.48
CA SER A 107 -0.60 14.32 -8.52
C SER A 107 -0.59 15.69 -9.20
N ASN A 108 0.49 16.45 -9.13
CA ASN A 108 0.61 17.75 -9.79
C ASN A 108 0.63 17.63 -11.33
N PHE A 109 1.20 16.54 -11.86
CA PHE A 109 1.23 16.28 -13.30
C PHE A 109 -0.10 15.70 -13.79
N VAL A 110 -0.79 14.95 -12.95
CA VAL A 110 -2.04 14.25 -13.29
C VAL A 110 -3.25 15.18 -13.18
N PHE A 111 -3.31 16.04 -12.16
CA PHE A 111 -4.42 16.94 -11.88
C PHE A 111 -3.99 18.40 -12.05
N LYS A 112 -4.26 18.98 -13.23
CA LYS A 112 -3.90 20.38 -13.58
C LYS A 112 -4.39 21.43 -12.58
N ASN A 113 -5.45 21.14 -11.83
CA ASN A 113 -6.06 22.03 -10.83
C ASN A 113 -5.63 21.75 -9.38
N GLU A 114 -4.80 20.74 -9.12
CA GLU A 114 -4.18 20.55 -7.81
C GLU A 114 -2.88 21.38 -7.76
N ILE A 115 -2.99 22.63 -7.34
CA ILE A 115 -1.82 23.50 -7.13
C ILE A 115 -0.88 22.83 -6.13
N PHE A 116 0.40 22.75 -6.49
CA PHE A 116 1.47 22.33 -5.59
C PHE A 116 1.38 23.15 -4.30
N SER A 117 0.98 22.53 -3.22
CA SER A 117 0.91 23.20 -1.93
C SER A 117 2.19 22.90 -1.14
N LYS A 118 2.95 23.95 -0.86
CA LYS A 118 4.15 23.85 0.01
C LYS A 118 3.81 23.15 1.33
N TRP A 119 2.61 23.36 1.87
CA TRP A 119 2.14 22.71 3.10
C TRP A 119 1.95 21.20 2.95
N LYS A 120 1.41 20.76 1.81
CA LYS A 120 1.24 19.33 1.52
C LYS A 120 2.60 18.65 1.41
N PHE A 121 3.52 19.23 0.65
CA PHE A 121 4.87 18.70 0.48
C PHE A 121 5.64 18.66 1.80
N SER A 122 5.65 19.77 2.55
CA SER A 122 6.30 19.83 3.88
C SER A 122 5.70 18.79 4.83
N GLY A 123 4.37 18.59 4.81
CA GLY A 123 3.72 17.56 5.61
C GLY A 123 4.18 16.14 5.24
N VAL A 124 4.37 15.86 3.96
CA VAL A 124 4.92 14.58 3.49
C VAL A 124 6.36 14.37 3.96
N VAL A 125 7.22 15.39 3.84
CA VAL A 125 8.62 15.31 4.28
C VAL A 125 8.72 15.13 5.80
N VAL A 126 7.94 15.89 6.57
CA VAL A 126 7.91 15.74 8.04
C VAL A 126 7.39 14.36 8.45
N GLY A 127 6.34 13.85 7.79
CA GLY A 127 5.84 12.49 8.06
C GLY A 127 6.87 11.42 7.73
N LEU A 128 7.57 11.54 6.60
CA LEU A 128 8.64 10.61 6.21
C LEU A 128 9.79 10.62 7.23
N SER A 129 10.21 11.80 7.70
CA SER A 129 11.26 11.90 8.74
C SER A 129 10.85 11.20 10.04
N GLY A 130 9.56 11.21 10.39
CA GLY A 130 9.00 10.45 11.51
C GLY A 130 9.14 8.95 11.31
N VAL A 131 8.82 8.43 10.12
CA VAL A 131 8.99 6.99 9.80
C VAL A 131 10.46 6.58 9.86
N VAL A 132 11.36 7.38 9.28
CA VAL A 132 12.81 7.16 9.35
C VAL A 132 13.30 7.11 10.80
N LEU A 133 12.81 8.02 11.65
CA LEU A 133 13.21 8.05 13.07
C LEU A 133 12.73 6.81 13.84
N ILE A 134 11.52 6.32 13.57
CA ILE A 134 10.99 5.10 14.20
C ILE A 134 11.90 3.90 13.92
N PHE A 135 12.31 3.73 12.68
CA PHE A 135 13.09 2.57 12.24
C PHE A 135 14.60 2.85 12.14
N TYR A 136 15.08 3.93 12.75
CA TYR A 136 16.48 4.39 12.63
C TYR A 136 17.50 3.29 12.97
N ASP A 137 17.28 2.52 14.05
CA ASP A 137 18.20 1.44 14.41
C ASP A 137 18.23 0.32 13.39
N GLN A 138 17.08 -0.02 12.82
CA GLN A 138 17.02 -1.04 11.77
C GLN A 138 17.78 -0.60 10.52
N LEU A 139 17.74 0.69 10.19
CA LEU A 139 18.57 1.24 9.11
C LEU A 139 20.08 1.13 9.41
N LEU A 140 20.50 1.45 10.64
CA LEU A 140 21.91 1.36 11.02
C LEU A 140 22.43 -0.08 11.07
N LEU A 141 21.58 -1.04 11.46
CA LEU A 141 21.94 -2.45 11.57
C LEU A 141 21.86 -3.19 10.21
N THR A 142 21.33 -2.54 9.18
CA THR A 142 21.24 -3.14 7.85
C THR A 142 22.64 -3.22 7.22
N ASN A 143 23.05 -4.43 6.84
CA ASN A 143 24.27 -4.62 6.04
C ASN A 143 23.97 -4.25 4.59
N TYR A 144 24.58 -3.17 4.07
CA TYR A 144 24.32 -2.64 2.73
C TYR A 144 25.16 -3.36 1.65
N GLU A 145 25.04 -4.68 1.57
CA GLU A 145 25.55 -5.44 0.45
C GLU A 145 24.82 -5.12 -0.86
N PHE A 146 25.41 -5.50 -2.00
CA PHE A 146 24.89 -5.16 -3.33
C PHE A 146 23.42 -5.55 -3.53
N MET A 147 23.02 -6.77 -3.11
CA MET A 147 21.63 -7.23 -3.22
C MET A 147 20.67 -6.44 -2.33
N VAL A 148 21.11 -6.01 -1.16
CA VAL A 148 20.32 -5.15 -0.26
C VAL A 148 20.07 -3.78 -0.88
N ILE A 149 21.08 -3.20 -1.54
CA ILE A 149 20.92 -1.91 -2.25
C ILE A 149 19.92 -2.05 -3.41
N ILE A 150 20.00 -3.14 -4.18
CA ILE A 150 19.03 -3.42 -5.25
C ILE A 150 17.62 -3.58 -4.67
N ALA A 151 17.47 -4.29 -3.56
CA ALA A 151 16.17 -4.46 -2.89
C ALA A 151 15.59 -3.12 -2.40
N ILE A 152 16.42 -2.23 -1.86
CA ILE A 152 16.00 -0.87 -1.48
C ILE A 152 15.49 -0.08 -2.70
N ILE A 153 16.25 -0.10 -3.80
CA ILE A 153 15.85 0.57 -5.06
C ILE A 153 14.53 -0.03 -5.57
N ALA A 154 14.37 -1.35 -5.51
CA ALA A 154 13.15 -2.03 -5.92
C ALA A 154 11.94 -1.57 -5.11
N VAL A 155 12.06 -1.40 -3.77
CA VAL A 155 10.99 -0.86 -2.93
C VAL A 155 10.65 0.60 -3.27
N ILE A 156 11.65 1.43 -3.59
CA ILE A 156 11.40 2.82 -4.01
C ILE A 156 10.66 2.84 -5.37
N VAL A 157 11.05 1.99 -6.31
CA VAL A 157 10.36 1.81 -7.60
C VAL A 157 8.93 1.31 -7.40
N SER A 158 8.72 0.36 -6.47
CA SER A 158 7.41 -0.15 -6.13
C SER A 158 6.49 0.96 -5.61
N ALA A 159 6.98 1.80 -4.70
CA ALA A 159 6.24 2.94 -4.17
C ALA A 159 5.83 3.95 -5.27
N ALA A 160 6.72 4.21 -6.25
CA ALA A 160 6.41 5.06 -7.40
C ALA A 160 5.36 4.42 -8.31
N ALA A 161 5.44 3.10 -8.55
CA ALA A 161 4.48 2.35 -9.36
C ALA A 161 3.09 2.33 -8.70
N ALA A 162 3.02 2.07 -7.39
CA ALA A 162 1.79 2.11 -6.60
C ALA A 162 1.13 3.50 -6.63
N ALA A 163 1.94 4.57 -6.51
CA ALA A 163 1.46 5.95 -6.60
C ALA A 163 0.85 6.24 -7.99
N THR A 164 1.54 5.83 -9.05
CA THR A 164 1.05 6.00 -10.42
C THR A 164 -0.23 5.21 -10.66
N SER A 165 -0.29 3.95 -10.24
CA SER A 165 -1.50 3.12 -10.30
C SER A 165 -2.69 3.79 -9.59
N THR A 166 -2.47 4.27 -8.36
CA THR A 166 -3.49 4.97 -7.57
C THR A 166 -4.02 6.22 -8.28
N LEU A 167 -3.14 7.00 -8.91
CA LEU A 167 -3.54 8.19 -9.65
C LEU A 167 -4.30 7.86 -10.94
N ILE A 168 -3.96 6.78 -11.64
CA ILE A 168 -4.73 6.27 -12.79
C ILE A 168 -6.16 5.92 -12.33
N VAL A 169 -6.29 5.16 -11.25
CA VAL A 169 -7.61 4.79 -10.69
C VAL A 169 -8.40 6.04 -10.31
N LYS A 170 -7.77 6.98 -9.61
CA LYS A 170 -8.45 8.21 -9.17
C LYS A 170 -8.91 9.08 -10.35
N LYS A 171 -8.11 9.18 -11.39
CA LYS A 171 -8.40 10.04 -12.55
C LYS A 171 -9.40 9.41 -13.51
N HIS A 172 -9.23 8.14 -13.83
CA HIS A 172 -9.92 7.49 -14.94
C HIS A 172 -10.98 6.47 -14.51
N LEU A 173 -10.93 5.95 -13.29
CA LEU A 173 -11.78 4.85 -12.82
C LEU A 173 -12.64 5.21 -11.61
N HIS A 174 -12.75 6.50 -11.24
CA HIS A 174 -13.51 6.94 -10.08
C HIS A 174 -15.01 6.59 -10.16
N HIS A 175 -15.56 6.46 -11.38
CA HIS A 175 -16.95 6.10 -11.64
C HIS A 175 -17.20 4.59 -11.55
N VAL A 176 -16.16 3.75 -11.73
CA VAL A 176 -16.28 2.28 -11.68
C VAL A 176 -16.54 1.83 -10.24
N PRO A 177 -17.52 0.93 -9.97
CA PRO A 177 -17.74 0.40 -8.63
C PRO A 177 -16.47 -0.30 -8.08
N THR A 178 -16.25 -0.18 -6.76
CA THR A 178 -14.96 -0.61 -6.16
C THR A 178 -14.71 -2.11 -6.26
N ALA A 179 -15.71 -2.96 -6.02
CA ALA A 179 -15.52 -4.40 -6.04
C ALA A 179 -15.19 -4.95 -7.45
N PRO A 180 -15.92 -4.62 -8.53
CA PRO A 180 -15.52 -4.97 -9.89
C PRO A 180 -14.12 -4.44 -10.28
N LEU A 181 -13.80 -3.19 -9.94
CA LEU A 181 -12.49 -2.59 -10.18
C LEU A 181 -11.39 -3.43 -9.54
N THR A 182 -11.53 -3.69 -8.24
CA THR A 182 -10.56 -4.47 -7.47
C THR A 182 -10.41 -5.90 -8.00
N LEU A 183 -11.53 -6.56 -8.30
CA LEU A 183 -11.51 -7.91 -8.86
C LEU A 183 -10.72 -7.99 -10.17
N HIS A 184 -11.01 -7.12 -11.14
CA HIS A 184 -10.32 -7.16 -12.43
C HIS A 184 -8.83 -6.84 -12.29
N GLN A 185 -8.47 -5.89 -11.43
CA GLN A 185 -7.05 -5.61 -11.16
C GLN A 185 -6.35 -6.81 -10.54
N MET A 186 -6.96 -7.48 -9.55
CA MET A 186 -6.37 -8.63 -8.87
C MET A 186 -6.27 -9.85 -9.79
N LEU A 187 -7.20 -10.06 -10.70
CA LEU A 187 -7.11 -11.12 -11.71
C LEU A 187 -5.91 -10.91 -12.64
N TRP A 188 -5.69 -9.69 -13.11
CA TRP A 188 -4.49 -9.38 -13.90
C TRP A 188 -3.22 -9.54 -13.06
N GLY A 189 -3.24 -9.07 -11.81
CA GLY A 189 -2.14 -9.25 -10.87
C GLY A 189 -1.79 -10.72 -10.66
N LEU A 190 -2.80 -11.56 -10.39
CA LEU A 190 -2.64 -13.01 -10.26
C LEU A 190 -1.98 -13.63 -11.49
N ILE A 191 -2.48 -13.31 -12.70
CA ILE A 191 -1.97 -13.88 -13.94
C ILE A 191 -0.49 -13.49 -14.13
N PHE A 192 -0.13 -12.22 -14.02
CA PHE A 192 1.25 -11.78 -14.23
C PHE A 192 2.21 -12.30 -13.17
N LEU A 193 1.83 -12.26 -11.89
CA LEU A 193 2.67 -12.78 -10.81
C LEU A 193 2.88 -14.28 -10.93
N PHE A 194 1.85 -15.03 -11.32
CA PHE A 194 1.97 -16.46 -11.55
C PHE A 194 2.87 -16.78 -12.75
N ILE A 195 2.77 -16.02 -13.84
CA ILE A 195 3.66 -16.15 -15.00
C ILE A 195 5.12 -15.86 -14.59
N ILE A 196 5.35 -14.78 -13.83
CA ILE A 196 6.69 -14.45 -13.33
C ILE A 196 7.22 -15.57 -12.44
N SER A 197 6.41 -16.10 -11.53
CA SER A 197 6.76 -17.22 -10.67
C SER A 197 7.18 -18.46 -11.46
N LEU A 198 6.48 -18.79 -12.55
CA LEU A 198 6.85 -19.90 -13.44
C LEU A 198 8.21 -19.65 -14.12
N PHE A 199 8.47 -18.44 -14.64
CA PHE A 199 9.73 -18.09 -15.26
C PHE A 199 10.90 -18.08 -14.27
N MET A 200 10.64 -17.76 -12.99
CA MET A 200 11.64 -17.80 -11.92
C MET A 200 11.87 -19.21 -11.34
N GLY A 201 11.08 -20.21 -11.77
CA GLY A 201 11.21 -21.58 -11.27
C GLY A 201 10.72 -21.79 -9.84
N GLU A 202 9.83 -20.91 -9.33
CA GLU A 202 9.40 -20.90 -7.93
C GLU A 202 8.43 -22.04 -7.52
N THR A 203 8.22 -23.03 -8.37
CA THR A 203 7.24 -24.08 -8.13
C THR A 203 7.78 -25.28 -7.35
N THR A 204 9.09 -25.33 -7.07
CA THR A 204 9.76 -26.51 -6.49
C THR A 204 10.00 -26.43 -4.99
N ASP A 205 10.24 -25.25 -4.44
CA ASP A 205 10.63 -25.06 -3.03
C ASP A 205 9.49 -24.53 -2.16
N ILE A 206 8.43 -25.34 -2.05
CA ILE A 206 7.24 -24.94 -1.29
C ILE A 206 7.15 -25.76 0.01
N THR A 207 7.16 -25.08 1.14
CA THR A 207 6.91 -25.67 2.46
C THR A 207 5.56 -25.22 3.00
N ILE A 208 4.58 -26.14 3.02
CA ILE A 208 3.23 -25.83 3.49
C ILE A 208 3.11 -26.16 4.97
N ASN A 209 2.82 -25.16 5.79
CA ASN A 209 2.44 -25.32 7.19
C ASN A 209 1.29 -24.38 7.56
N LEU A 210 0.68 -24.57 8.73
CA LEU A 210 -0.49 -23.82 9.15
C LEU A 210 -0.22 -22.29 9.23
N LYS A 211 0.98 -21.88 9.60
CA LYS A 211 1.35 -20.45 9.70
C LYS A 211 1.41 -19.82 8.31
N VAL A 212 2.04 -20.49 7.35
CA VAL A 212 2.18 -20.03 5.97
C VAL A 212 0.79 -19.95 5.30
N VAL A 213 -0.01 -20.99 5.42
CA VAL A 213 -1.39 -21.01 4.86
C VAL A 213 -2.23 -19.90 5.52
N GLY A 214 -2.18 -19.78 6.84
CA GLY A 214 -2.88 -18.72 7.57
C GLY A 214 -2.48 -17.32 7.13
N ALA A 215 -1.18 -17.09 6.91
CA ALA A 215 -0.66 -15.82 6.40
C ALA A 215 -1.21 -15.50 4.99
N VAL A 216 -1.17 -16.46 4.06
CA VAL A 216 -1.70 -16.27 2.70
C VAL A 216 -3.21 -16.00 2.70
N LEU A 217 -3.99 -16.75 3.50
CA LEU A 217 -5.42 -16.53 3.64
C LEU A 217 -5.73 -15.15 4.25
N TYR A 218 -5.01 -14.75 5.30
CA TYR A 218 -5.14 -13.43 5.89
C TYR A 218 -4.80 -12.32 4.89
N LEU A 219 -3.67 -12.43 4.20
CA LEU A 219 -3.25 -11.48 3.17
C LEU A 219 -4.27 -11.39 2.03
N GLY A 220 -4.80 -12.51 1.58
CA GLY A 220 -5.80 -12.55 0.52
C GLY A 220 -7.14 -11.95 0.94
N ALA A 221 -7.68 -12.37 2.07
CA ALA A 221 -9.00 -11.95 2.53
C ALA A 221 -8.99 -10.50 3.03
N PHE A 222 -8.19 -10.22 4.06
CA PHE A 222 -8.18 -8.92 4.72
C PHE A 222 -7.20 -7.96 4.07
N GLY A 223 -5.94 -8.36 3.88
CA GLY A 223 -4.90 -7.51 3.31
C GLY A 223 -5.14 -7.12 1.85
N SER A 224 -5.98 -7.86 1.13
CA SER A 224 -6.28 -7.60 -0.29
C SER A 224 -7.76 -7.37 -0.55
N ALA A 225 -8.63 -8.36 -0.51
CA ALA A 225 -10.03 -8.22 -0.92
C ALA A 225 -10.74 -7.10 -0.15
N VAL A 226 -10.75 -7.16 1.18
CA VAL A 226 -11.40 -6.15 2.02
C VAL A 226 -10.66 -4.82 1.94
N ALA A 227 -9.35 -4.83 2.12
CA ALA A 227 -8.56 -3.61 2.19
C ALA A 227 -8.62 -2.77 0.91
N PHE A 228 -8.50 -3.37 -0.29
CA PHE A 228 -8.54 -2.59 -1.54
C PHE A 228 -9.94 -2.07 -1.87
N VAL A 229 -11.01 -2.80 -1.54
CA VAL A 229 -12.37 -2.27 -1.67
C VAL A 229 -12.54 -1.04 -0.76
N MET A 230 -12.07 -1.10 0.48
CA MET A 230 -12.08 0.03 1.42
C MET A 230 -11.18 1.18 0.95
N TYR A 231 -9.98 0.88 0.45
CA TYR A 231 -9.02 1.86 -0.07
C TYR A 231 -9.60 2.64 -1.25
N TYR A 232 -10.15 1.95 -2.26
CA TYR A 232 -10.75 2.61 -3.41
C TYR A 232 -12.04 3.34 -3.05
N TRP A 233 -12.79 2.85 -2.06
CA TRP A 233 -13.93 3.58 -1.52
C TRP A 233 -13.52 4.91 -0.86
N LEU A 234 -12.42 4.92 -0.11
CA LEU A 234 -11.83 6.14 0.45
C LEU A 234 -11.22 7.04 -0.64
N LEU A 235 -10.53 6.46 -1.62
CA LEU A 235 -9.88 7.19 -2.70
C LEU A 235 -10.85 8.04 -3.52
N LYS A 236 -12.11 7.58 -3.65
CA LYS A 236 -13.18 8.34 -4.30
C LYS A 236 -13.62 9.58 -3.48
N ARG A 237 -13.35 9.61 -2.19
CA ARG A 237 -13.87 10.60 -1.23
C ARG A 237 -12.80 11.53 -0.66
N LEU A 238 -11.56 11.08 -0.62
CA LEU A 238 -10.43 11.82 -0.07
C LEU A 238 -9.48 12.25 -1.19
N SER A 239 -8.60 13.23 -0.90
CA SER A 239 -7.51 13.55 -1.82
C SER A 239 -6.52 12.38 -1.90
N ALA A 240 -5.84 12.26 -3.04
CA ALA A 240 -4.83 11.21 -3.26
C ALA A 240 -3.72 11.28 -2.18
N ILE A 241 -3.30 12.49 -1.82
CA ILE A 241 -2.28 12.71 -0.78
C ILE A 241 -2.84 12.34 0.61
N SER A 242 -4.11 12.68 0.93
CA SER A 242 -4.68 12.35 2.25
C SER A 242 -4.75 10.85 2.48
N ILE A 243 -5.12 10.07 1.46
CA ILE A 243 -5.19 8.62 1.60
C ILE A 243 -3.81 7.98 1.68
N SER A 244 -2.79 8.57 1.05
CA SER A 244 -1.42 8.02 1.09
C SER A 244 -0.80 8.03 2.50
N PHE A 245 -1.29 8.88 3.40
CA PHE A 245 -0.85 8.88 4.81
C PHE A 245 -1.19 7.60 5.58
N ILE A 246 -2.03 6.71 5.04
CA ILE A 246 -2.22 5.36 5.59
C ILE A 246 -0.86 4.69 5.79
N ILE A 247 0.05 4.82 4.82
CA ILE A 247 1.38 4.22 4.87
C ILE A 247 2.23 4.74 6.03
N TYR A 248 2.03 5.98 6.48
CA TYR A 248 2.74 6.51 7.65
C TYR A 248 2.17 6.03 8.97
N ILE A 249 0.89 5.66 9.00
CA ILE A 249 0.22 5.18 10.22
C ILE A 249 0.45 3.68 10.41
N THR A 250 0.68 2.91 9.35
CA THR A 250 0.89 1.46 9.45
C THR A 250 2.05 1.07 10.37
N PRO A 251 3.23 1.73 10.39
CA PRO A 251 4.27 1.47 11.38
C PRO A 251 3.83 1.72 12.83
N ILE A 252 3.04 2.77 13.05
CA ILE A 252 2.53 3.09 14.40
C ILE A 252 1.63 1.96 14.90
N VAL A 253 0.77 1.43 14.02
CA VAL A 253 -0.10 0.29 14.35
C VAL A 253 0.74 -0.95 14.70
N ALA A 254 1.79 -1.24 13.93
CA ALA A 254 2.68 -2.37 14.20
C ALA A 254 3.32 -2.25 15.59
N ILE A 255 3.89 -1.08 15.92
CA ILE A 255 4.53 -0.83 17.23
C ILE A 255 3.54 -0.94 18.38
N ILE A 256 2.32 -0.41 18.23
CA ILE A 256 1.28 -0.53 19.27
C ILE A 256 0.89 -2.01 19.46
N ALA A 257 0.79 -2.78 18.37
CA ALA A 257 0.50 -4.20 18.43
C ALA A 257 1.62 -4.97 19.17
N ASP A 258 2.89 -4.68 18.88
CA ASP A 258 4.05 -5.29 19.54
C ASP A 258 4.08 -4.95 21.05
N TRP A 259 3.80 -3.69 21.40
CA TRP A 259 3.68 -3.29 22.81
C TRP A 259 2.55 -4.03 23.55
N LEU A 260 1.37 -4.16 22.93
CA LEU A 260 0.21 -4.83 23.55
C LEU A 260 0.39 -6.35 23.67
N VAL A 261 1.04 -6.99 22.69
CA VAL A 261 1.17 -8.46 22.62
C VAL A 261 2.41 -8.96 23.34
N PHE A 262 3.54 -8.26 23.20
CA PHE A 262 4.84 -8.70 23.73
C PHE A 262 5.31 -7.89 24.94
N GLY A 263 4.61 -6.81 25.33
CA GLY A 263 4.99 -5.95 26.45
C GLY A 263 6.26 -5.13 26.19
N GLU A 264 6.65 -4.95 24.94
CA GLU A 264 7.85 -4.19 24.57
C GLU A 264 7.70 -2.71 24.94
N THR A 265 8.76 -2.09 25.49
CA THR A 265 8.74 -0.66 25.84
C THR A 265 8.90 0.20 24.59
N ILE A 266 8.04 1.21 24.43
CA ILE A 266 8.16 2.18 23.34
C ILE A 266 9.30 3.15 23.64
N ALA A 267 10.37 3.10 22.86
CA ALA A 267 11.51 3.99 23.00
C ALA A 267 11.13 5.46 22.76
N LEU A 268 11.80 6.41 23.43
CA LEU A 268 11.54 7.84 23.28
C LEU A 268 11.62 8.31 21.81
N LYS A 269 12.59 7.80 21.04
CA LYS A 269 12.73 8.13 19.61
C LYS A 269 11.52 7.67 18.77
N THR A 270 10.94 6.52 19.10
CA THR A 270 9.72 6.00 18.48
C THR A 270 8.54 6.92 18.77
N PHE A 271 8.40 7.36 20.01
CA PHE A 271 7.36 8.33 20.39
C PHE A 271 7.52 9.67 19.65
N ILE A 272 8.74 10.20 19.55
CA ILE A 272 9.02 11.41 18.77
C ILE A 272 8.70 11.19 17.28
N GLY A 273 9.05 10.05 16.72
CA GLY A 273 8.72 9.69 15.34
C GLY A 273 7.20 9.67 15.09
N MET A 274 6.42 9.12 16.01
CA MET A 274 4.95 9.16 15.93
C MET A 274 4.42 10.60 15.94
N LEU A 275 4.95 11.47 16.79
CA LEU A 275 4.58 12.89 16.83
C LEU A 275 4.90 13.60 15.51
N LEU A 276 6.05 13.31 14.89
CA LEU A 276 6.41 13.86 13.58
C LEU A 276 5.43 13.38 12.49
N ILE A 277 5.00 12.12 12.50
CA ILE A 277 4.00 11.62 11.57
C ILE A 277 2.68 12.39 11.72
N PHE A 278 2.17 12.55 12.94
CA PHE A 278 0.95 13.31 13.18
C PHE A 278 1.09 14.78 12.81
N ALA A 279 2.24 15.41 13.10
CA ALA A 279 2.53 16.77 12.69
C ALA A 279 2.56 16.90 11.15
N GLY A 280 3.16 15.94 10.44
CA GLY A 280 3.18 15.89 8.98
C GLY A 280 1.77 15.81 8.39
N ILE A 281 0.92 14.94 8.94
CA ILE A 281 -0.50 14.82 8.54
C ILE A 281 -1.23 16.16 8.77
N ALA A 282 -1.06 16.77 9.94
CA ALA A 282 -1.71 18.05 10.29
C ALA A 282 -1.24 19.20 9.37
N LEU A 283 0.06 19.27 9.06
CA LEU A 283 0.61 20.25 8.14
C LEU A 283 0.02 20.12 6.73
N SER A 284 -0.06 18.88 6.22
CA SER A 284 -0.66 18.61 4.92
C SER A 284 -2.12 19.06 4.83
N GLN A 285 -2.88 18.98 5.93
CA GLN A 285 -4.29 19.39 6.00
C GLN A 285 -4.47 20.92 5.98
N LYS A 286 -3.54 21.71 6.53
CA LYS A 286 -3.61 23.18 6.52
C LYS A 286 -3.76 23.78 5.12
N GLY A 287 -3.11 23.20 4.13
CA GLY A 287 -3.23 23.62 2.73
C GLY A 287 -4.62 23.48 2.14
N MET A 288 -5.42 22.54 2.64
CA MET A 288 -6.79 22.31 2.18
C MET A 288 -7.80 23.31 2.82
N ILE A 289 -7.60 23.64 4.09
CA ILE A 289 -8.51 24.55 4.83
C ILE A 289 -8.40 25.98 4.28
N LYS A 290 -7.21 26.47 3.99
CA LYS A 290 -7.01 27.81 3.37
C LYS A 290 -7.75 27.94 2.03
N ARG A 291 -7.76 26.88 1.21
CA ARG A 291 -8.40 26.90 -0.12
C ARG A 291 -9.92 26.96 -0.05
N LYS A 292 -10.56 26.22 0.88
CA LYS A 292 -12.01 26.31 1.09
C LYS A 292 -12.46 27.73 1.47
N ARG A 293 -11.66 28.43 2.28
CA ARG A 293 -11.95 29.83 2.67
C ARG A 293 -11.77 30.81 1.50
N THR A 294 -10.80 30.60 0.61
CA THR A 294 -10.54 31.51 -0.52
C THR A 294 -11.61 31.39 -1.61
N VAL A 295 -12.15 30.19 -1.84
CA VAL A 295 -13.23 29.96 -2.81
C VAL A 295 -14.58 30.49 -2.32
N GLN A 296 -14.84 30.47 -0.99
CA GLN A 296 -16.07 31.01 -0.39
C GLN A 296 -16.11 32.55 -0.26
N VAL A 297 -14.98 33.24 -0.51
CA VAL A 297 -14.89 34.72 -0.45
C VAL A 297 -14.98 35.35 -1.85
N VAL A 298 -15.01 34.54 -2.92
CA VAL A 298 -15.05 35.00 -4.32
C VAL A 298 -16.43 34.74 -4.95
N ASP A 299 -17.35 34.06 -4.27
CA ASP A 299 -18.77 33.91 -4.61
C ASP A 299 -19.61 34.83 -3.72
#